data_ade48b7b039007e73cac57012286fcee
#
_entry.id   ade48b7b039007e73cac57012286fcee
#
_cell.length_a   1.000
_cell.length_b   1.000
_cell.length_c   1.000
_cell.angle_alpha   90.00
_cell.angle_beta   90.00
_cell.angle_gamma   90.00
#
_symmetry.space_group_name_H-M   'P 1'
#
loop_
_entity.id
_entity.type
_entity.pdbx_description
1 polymer ?
#
loop_
_entity_poly.entity_id
_entity_poly.type
_entity_poly.pdbx_seq_one_letter_code
_entity_poly.pdbx_strand_id
1 'polypeptide(L)'
;MTKEGTDLYGIEAAYTADSWGLAVAYASDDNATSAETTYWGVNANYSFDIVDASVGFETEETSGTDKSGYFVGLTFPEVGPGSVSIGAATSANYTDAETEYMVYEASYSYPVNDGMTITPGVFVEEKSGDDLTGIMVTSSFSF
;
A
#
# COMPACT_ATOMS: atom_id res chain seq x y z
N MET A 1 -30.01 -22.31 -15.87
CA MET A 1 -29.12 -22.72 -14.78
C MET A 1 -28.74 -21.42 -14.05
N THR A 2 -29.23 -21.25 -12.85
CA THR A 2 -28.75 -20.14 -11.98
C THR A 2 -27.43 -20.57 -11.40
N LYS A 3 -26.35 -19.82 -11.69
CA LYS A 3 -25.05 -20.00 -11.06
C LYS A 3 -25.22 -19.59 -9.60
N GLU A 4 -25.17 -20.54 -8.68
CA GLU A 4 -25.19 -20.28 -7.25
C GLU A 4 -23.75 -20.42 -6.75
N GLY A 5 -23.13 -19.33 -6.41
CA GLY A 5 -21.79 -19.29 -5.82
C GLY A 5 -20.95 -18.11 -6.30
N THR A 6 -19.99 -17.77 -5.49
CA THR A 6 -18.92 -16.82 -5.82
C THR A 6 -17.67 -17.65 -6.09
N ASP A 7 -17.09 -17.51 -7.25
CA ASP A 7 -15.79 -18.10 -7.58
C ASP A 7 -14.71 -17.02 -7.42
N LEU A 8 -13.86 -17.17 -6.42
CA LEU A 8 -12.70 -16.30 -6.19
C LEU A 8 -11.43 -17.11 -6.49
N TYR A 9 -10.59 -16.61 -7.36
CA TYR A 9 -9.27 -17.17 -7.61
C TYR A 9 -8.23 -16.08 -7.73
N GLY A 10 -6.99 -16.42 -7.38
CA GLY A 10 -5.86 -15.49 -7.49
C GLY A 10 -4.56 -16.25 -7.69
N ILE A 11 -3.60 -15.57 -8.25
CA ILE A 11 -2.23 -16.02 -8.42
C ILE A 11 -1.28 -14.89 -8.08
N GLU A 12 -0.19 -15.22 -7.39
CA GLU A 12 0.90 -14.31 -7.10
C GLU A 12 2.23 -14.95 -7.51
N ALA A 13 3.11 -14.15 -8.05
CA ALA A 13 4.50 -14.51 -8.28
C ALA A 13 5.40 -13.42 -7.68
N ALA A 14 6.34 -13.83 -6.85
CA ALA A 14 7.28 -12.94 -6.21
C ALA A 14 8.71 -13.45 -6.40
N TYR A 15 9.63 -12.52 -6.60
CA TYR A 15 11.06 -12.77 -6.68
C TYR A 15 11.80 -11.78 -5.78
N THR A 16 12.75 -12.28 -5.00
CA THR A 16 13.61 -11.47 -4.14
C THR A 16 15.08 -11.81 -4.39
N ALA A 17 15.87 -10.80 -4.61
CA ALA A 17 17.34 -10.83 -4.69
C ALA A 17 17.95 -10.04 -3.53
N ASP A 18 19.29 -9.96 -3.46
CA ASP A 18 19.99 -9.33 -2.33
C ASP A 18 19.56 -7.87 -2.08
N SER A 19 19.35 -7.10 -3.15
CA SER A 19 19.06 -5.67 -3.08
C SER A 19 17.74 -5.25 -3.71
N TRP A 20 16.97 -6.16 -4.29
CA TRP A 20 15.69 -5.81 -4.91
C TRP A 20 14.68 -6.95 -4.84
N GLY A 21 13.42 -6.57 -4.90
CA GLY A 21 12.29 -7.49 -4.98
C GLY A 21 11.26 -7.02 -5.99
N LEU A 22 10.53 -7.97 -6.55
CA LEU A 22 9.42 -7.74 -7.46
C LEU A 22 8.31 -8.74 -7.13
N ALA A 23 7.08 -8.28 -7.03
CA ALA A 23 5.91 -9.13 -6.91
C ALA A 23 4.84 -8.68 -7.90
N VAL A 24 4.13 -9.63 -8.49
CA VAL A 24 2.97 -9.41 -9.34
C VAL A 24 1.84 -10.31 -8.86
N ALA A 25 0.64 -9.77 -8.80
CA ALA A 25 -0.54 -10.51 -8.37
C ALA A 25 -1.71 -10.25 -9.33
N TYR A 26 -2.55 -11.26 -9.47
CA TYR A 26 -3.82 -11.18 -10.17
C TYR A 26 -4.88 -11.93 -9.38
N ALA A 27 -6.08 -11.39 -9.30
CA ALA A 27 -7.25 -12.06 -8.73
C ALA A 27 -8.50 -11.73 -9.54
N SER A 28 -9.46 -12.64 -9.54
CA SER A 28 -10.81 -12.42 -10.09
C SER A 28 -11.85 -12.92 -9.11
N ASP A 29 -12.88 -12.13 -8.93
CA ASP A 29 -14.09 -12.45 -8.15
C ASP A 29 -15.28 -12.45 -9.10
N ASP A 30 -15.78 -13.66 -9.42
CA ASP A 30 -16.96 -13.88 -10.24
C ASP A 30 -18.18 -14.11 -9.34
N ASN A 31 -18.82 -13.04 -8.94
CA ASN A 31 -20.01 -13.10 -8.10
C ASN A 31 -21.26 -13.34 -8.95
N ALA A 32 -22.02 -14.38 -8.63
CA ALA A 32 -23.24 -14.76 -9.37
C ALA A 32 -24.34 -13.67 -9.43
N THR A 33 -24.30 -12.67 -8.57
CA THR A 33 -25.27 -11.59 -8.44
C THR A 33 -24.76 -10.21 -8.83
N SER A 34 -23.44 -10.09 -9.06
CA SER A 34 -22.77 -8.85 -9.41
C SER A 34 -21.92 -9.05 -10.67
N ALA A 35 -21.41 -7.98 -11.19
CA ALA A 35 -20.42 -8.06 -12.27
C ALA A 35 -19.11 -8.67 -11.74
N GLU A 36 -18.42 -9.38 -12.61
CA GLU A 36 -17.07 -9.84 -12.36
C GLU A 36 -16.16 -8.65 -12.02
N THR A 37 -15.35 -8.82 -10.98
CA THR A 37 -14.33 -7.86 -10.61
C THR A 37 -12.96 -8.51 -10.75
N THR A 38 -12.07 -7.85 -11.45
CA THR A 38 -10.69 -8.29 -11.59
C THR A 38 -9.74 -7.33 -10.90
N TYR A 39 -8.69 -7.89 -10.32
CA TYR A 39 -7.64 -7.15 -9.63
C TYR A 39 -6.28 -7.56 -10.18
N TRP A 40 -5.40 -6.62 -10.42
CA TRP A 40 -4.01 -6.94 -10.62
C TRP A 40 -3.12 -5.86 -10.01
N GLY A 41 -1.92 -6.24 -9.63
CA GLY A 41 -0.98 -5.33 -9.02
C GLY A 41 0.46 -5.75 -9.24
N VAL A 42 1.34 -4.79 -9.12
CA VAL A 42 2.78 -4.96 -9.14
C VAL A 42 3.42 -4.15 -8.05
N ASN A 43 4.37 -4.76 -7.34
CA ASN A 43 5.19 -4.12 -6.32
C ASN A 43 6.65 -4.33 -6.65
N ALA A 44 7.47 -3.31 -6.46
CA ALA A 44 8.92 -3.40 -6.57
C ALA A 44 9.58 -2.64 -5.41
N ASN A 45 10.71 -3.17 -4.96
CA ASN A 45 11.56 -2.52 -3.98
C ASN A 45 13.01 -2.63 -4.37
N TYR A 46 13.80 -1.66 -3.93
CA TYR A 46 15.24 -1.64 -4.10
C TYR A 46 15.92 -1.03 -2.88
N SER A 47 16.92 -1.73 -2.36
CA SER A 47 17.76 -1.29 -1.24
C SER A 47 19.06 -0.70 -1.75
N PHE A 48 19.23 0.60 -1.52
CA PHE A 48 20.49 1.31 -1.68
C PHE A 48 21.24 1.34 -0.34
N ASP A 49 22.49 1.77 -0.35
CA ASP A 49 23.32 1.80 0.87
C ASP A 49 22.69 2.61 2.02
N ILE A 50 21.97 3.68 1.71
CA ILE A 50 21.46 4.63 2.70
C ILE A 50 19.93 4.78 2.69
N VAL A 51 19.25 4.17 1.73
CA VAL A 51 17.79 4.30 1.56
C VAL A 51 17.20 3.08 0.87
N ASP A 52 16.06 2.62 1.37
CA ASP A 52 15.23 1.63 0.72
C ASP A 52 14.09 2.36 -0.01
N ALA A 53 13.92 2.06 -1.29
CA ALA A 53 12.83 2.58 -2.11
C ALA A 53 11.81 1.49 -2.42
N SER A 54 10.54 1.83 -2.39
CA SER A 54 9.43 0.94 -2.76
C SER A 54 8.43 1.67 -3.64
N VAL A 55 7.87 0.96 -4.59
CA VAL A 55 6.80 1.43 -5.46
C VAL A 55 5.79 0.32 -5.67
N GLY A 56 4.53 0.68 -5.84
CA GLY A 56 3.48 -0.25 -6.18
C GLY A 56 2.42 0.41 -7.05
N PHE A 57 1.77 -0.43 -7.83
CA PHE A 57 0.62 -0.08 -8.64
C PHE A 57 -0.38 -1.22 -8.54
N GLU A 58 -1.65 -0.86 -8.43
CA GLU A 58 -2.77 -1.80 -8.43
C GLU A 58 -3.92 -1.24 -9.24
N THR A 59 -4.75 -2.12 -9.77
CA THR A 59 -6.00 -1.74 -10.43
C THR A 59 -7.09 -2.76 -10.11
N GLU A 60 -8.30 -2.24 -10.00
CA GLU A 60 -9.55 -2.98 -9.87
C GLU A 60 -10.44 -2.61 -11.06
N GLU A 61 -10.91 -3.60 -11.81
CA GLU A 61 -11.86 -3.43 -12.90
C GLU A 61 -13.18 -4.12 -12.54
N THR A 62 -14.27 -3.36 -12.56
CA THR A 62 -15.63 -3.88 -12.35
C THR A 62 -16.56 -3.29 -13.38
N SER A 63 -17.15 -4.12 -14.24
CA SER A 63 -18.14 -3.71 -15.26
C SER A 63 -17.67 -2.58 -16.17
N GLY A 64 -16.38 -2.55 -16.53
CA GLY A 64 -15.82 -1.52 -17.40
C GLY A 64 -15.56 -0.18 -16.68
N THR A 65 -15.56 -0.19 -15.36
CA THR A 65 -15.07 0.91 -14.52
C THR A 65 -13.76 0.49 -13.88
N ASP A 66 -12.70 1.23 -14.18
CA ASP A 66 -11.37 0.98 -13.67
C ASP A 66 -11.06 1.93 -12.51
N LYS A 67 -10.49 1.38 -11.44
CA LYS A 67 -9.89 2.13 -10.36
C LYS A 67 -8.44 1.73 -10.25
N SER A 68 -7.55 2.68 -10.13
CA SER A 68 -6.12 2.43 -10.01
C SER A 68 -5.57 3.11 -8.78
N GLY A 69 -4.63 2.43 -8.12
CA GLY A 69 -3.90 2.94 -6.98
C GLY A 69 -2.40 2.79 -7.20
N TYR A 70 -1.64 3.71 -6.64
CA TYR A 70 -0.18 3.60 -6.61
C TYR A 70 0.38 4.12 -5.29
N PHE A 71 1.56 3.65 -4.96
CA PHE A 71 2.34 4.19 -3.85
C PHE A 71 3.81 4.31 -4.20
N VAL A 72 4.47 5.24 -3.54
CA VAL A 72 5.91 5.41 -3.52
C VAL A 72 6.34 5.59 -2.07
N GLY A 73 7.36 4.86 -1.63
CA GLY A 73 7.92 4.94 -0.29
C GLY A 73 9.43 5.00 -0.30
N LEU A 74 9.99 5.75 0.65
CA LEU A 74 11.42 5.78 0.94
C LEU A 74 11.59 5.54 2.44
N THR A 75 12.51 4.65 2.80
CA THR A 75 12.92 4.40 4.18
C THR A 75 14.41 4.60 4.32
N PHE A 76 14.81 5.46 5.24
CA PHE A 76 16.19 5.68 5.65
C PHE A 76 16.43 4.85 6.91
N PRO A 77 17.11 3.70 6.82
CA PRO A 77 17.17 2.72 7.91
C PRO A 77 18.05 3.16 9.10
N GLU A 78 18.96 4.09 8.87
CA GLU A 78 19.94 4.53 9.88
C GLU A 78 19.83 6.03 10.13
N VAL A 79 18.79 6.45 10.87
CA VAL A 79 18.61 7.84 11.31
C VAL A 79 18.68 7.89 12.85
N GLY A 80 19.88 8.10 13.38
CA GLY A 80 20.12 7.97 14.82
C GLY A 80 19.91 6.52 15.28
N PRO A 81 19.14 6.28 16.35
CA PRO A 81 18.84 4.91 16.80
C PRO A 81 17.72 4.21 16.04
N GLY A 82 17.06 4.87 15.11
CA GLY A 82 15.88 4.38 14.42
C GLY A 82 15.91 4.60 12.92
N SER A 83 14.74 4.57 12.29
CA SER A 83 14.56 4.78 10.86
C SER A 83 13.49 5.83 10.56
N VAL A 84 13.65 6.57 9.49
CA VAL A 84 12.65 7.50 8.95
C VAL A 84 12.03 6.91 7.70
N SER A 85 10.70 6.94 7.63
CA SER A 85 9.97 6.58 6.41
C SER A 85 9.12 7.76 5.94
N ILE A 86 9.11 7.98 4.63
CA ILE A 86 8.23 8.93 3.95
C ILE A 86 7.55 8.22 2.79
N GLY A 87 6.30 8.57 2.52
CA GLY A 87 5.53 7.94 1.47
C GLY A 87 4.43 8.83 0.90
N ALA A 88 4.01 8.46 -0.28
CA ALA A 88 2.82 8.98 -0.93
C ALA A 88 2.06 7.83 -1.59
N ALA A 89 0.74 7.83 -1.45
CA ALA A 89 -0.13 6.82 -2.02
C ALA A 89 -1.45 7.45 -2.47
N THR A 90 -2.15 6.81 -3.39
CA THR A 90 -3.55 7.15 -3.65
C THR A 90 -4.40 6.78 -2.44
N SER A 91 -5.36 7.63 -2.10
CA SER A 91 -6.30 7.35 -1.03
C SER A 91 -7.22 6.18 -1.39
N ALA A 92 -7.45 5.28 -0.44
CA ALA A 92 -8.38 4.16 -0.61
C ALA A 92 -9.84 4.58 -0.84
N ASN A 93 -10.15 5.86 -0.69
CA ASN A 93 -11.48 6.42 -0.90
C ASN A 93 -11.69 7.02 -2.29
N TYR A 94 -10.80 6.74 -3.26
CA TYR A 94 -11.04 7.15 -4.64
C TYR A 94 -12.28 6.39 -5.16
N THR A 95 -13.38 7.11 -5.30
CA THR A 95 -14.67 6.52 -5.71
C THR A 95 -15.01 6.78 -7.16
N ASP A 96 -14.32 7.70 -7.82
CA ASP A 96 -14.57 8.07 -9.21
C ASP A 96 -13.27 8.35 -9.96
N ALA A 97 -13.22 7.90 -11.21
CA ALA A 97 -12.09 8.01 -12.14
C ALA A 97 -11.62 9.46 -12.46
N GLU A 98 -12.32 10.46 -11.95
CA GLU A 98 -12.04 11.88 -12.26
C GLU A 98 -11.32 12.65 -11.16
N THR A 99 -11.20 12.09 -9.94
CA THR A 99 -10.53 12.80 -8.83
C THR A 99 -9.69 11.86 -8.01
N GLU A 100 -8.40 11.83 -8.27
CA GLU A 100 -7.44 11.16 -7.41
C GLU A 100 -7.13 12.03 -6.19
N TYR A 101 -7.26 11.45 -5.02
CA TYR A 101 -6.78 12.04 -3.77
C TYR A 101 -5.52 11.31 -3.33
N MET A 102 -4.58 12.06 -2.79
CA MET A 102 -3.31 11.54 -2.31
C MET A 102 -3.26 11.51 -0.80
N VAL A 103 -2.55 10.53 -0.26
CA VAL A 103 -2.12 10.48 1.14
C VAL A 103 -0.61 10.61 1.17
N TYR A 104 -0.12 11.54 1.96
CA TYR A 104 1.31 11.73 2.24
C TYR A 104 1.57 11.39 3.68
N GLU A 105 2.60 10.61 3.94
CA GLU A 105 2.96 10.14 5.27
C GLU A 105 4.43 10.36 5.57
N ALA A 106 4.72 10.61 6.84
CA ALA A 106 6.08 10.59 7.36
C ALA A 106 6.07 9.99 8.77
N SER A 107 7.01 9.11 9.07
CA SER A 107 7.10 8.46 10.37
C SER A 107 8.56 8.24 10.79
N TYR A 108 8.76 8.09 12.09
CA TYR A 108 10.03 7.74 12.69
C TYR A 108 9.87 6.51 13.58
N SER A 109 10.53 5.42 13.21
CA SER A 109 10.49 4.18 13.99
C SER A 109 11.64 4.18 15.00
N TYR A 110 11.30 4.22 16.29
CA TYR A 110 12.25 4.27 17.39
C TYR A 110 12.25 2.95 18.16
N PRO A 111 13.35 2.18 18.19
CA PRO A 111 13.48 1.01 19.03
C PRO A 111 13.68 1.45 20.49
N VAL A 112 12.69 1.17 21.34
CA VAL A 112 12.77 1.46 22.78
C VAL A 112 13.66 0.43 23.48
N ASN A 113 13.54 -0.83 23.08
CA ASN A 113 14.36 -1.96 23.52
C ASN A 113 14.19 -3.12 22.53
N ASP A 114 14.84 -4.26 22.78
CA ASP A 114 14.84 -5.44 21.88
C ASP A 114 13.44 -6.02 21.61
N GLY A 115 12.46 -5.74 22.45
CA GLY A 115 11.09 -6.24 22.30
C GLY A 115 10.05 -5.16 22.03
N MET A 116 10.43 -3.87 21.88
CA MET A 116 9.46 -2.79 21.72
C MET A 116 9.97 -1.70 20.78
N THR A 117 9.11 -1.34 19.83
CA THR A 117 9.33 -0.20 18.93
C THR A 117 8.12 0.74 19.00
N ILE A 118 8.36 2.05 19.00
CA ILE A 118 7.35 3.10 18.90
C ILE A 118 7.58 3.88 17.61
N THR A 119 6.53 4.06 16.84
CA THR A 119 6.58 4.76 15.55
C THR A 119 5.56 5.89 15.52
N PRO A 120 5.92 7.11 15.98
CA PRO A 120 5.12 8.30 15.71
C PRO A 120 5.17 8.64 14.22
N GLY A 121 4.06 9.14 13.70
CA GLY A 121 3.93 9.57 12.33
C GLY A 121 2.90 10.68 12.18
N VAL A 122 2.96 11.34 11.03
CA VAL A 122 2.01 12.35 10.59
C VAL A 122 1.54 11.98 9.19
N PHE A 123 0.31 12.35 8.86
CA PHE A 123 -0.21 12.19 7.52
C PHE A 123 -1.04 13.38 7.09
N VAL A 124 -1.11 13.58 5.78
CA VAL A 124 -2.04 14.49 5.12
C VAL A 124 -2.78 13.69 4.05
N GLU A 125 -4.11 13.68 4.12
CA GLU A 125 -4.97 13.09 3.11
C GLU A 125 -5.74 14.18 2.40
N GLU A 126 -5.56 14.28 1.10
CA GLU A 126 -6.32 15.20 0.24
C GLU A 126 -7.81 14.80 0.22
N LYS A 127 -8.70 15.78 0.17
CA LYS A 127 -10.16 15.61 0.10
C LYS A 127 -10.75 16.58 -0.91
N SER A 128 -12.02 16.38 -1.27
CA SER A 128 -12.76 17.33 -2.12
C SER A 128 -13.02 18.70 -1.49
N GLY A 129 -12.71 18.85 -0.20
CA GLY A 129 -12.79 20.09 0.58
C GLY A 129 -11.47 20.40 1.27
N ASP A 130 -11.50 20.58 2.58
CA ASP A 130 -10.28 20.77 3.36
C ASP A 130 -9.54 19.43 3.54
N ASP A 131 -8.22 19.46 3.40
CA ASP A 131 -7.36 18.31 3.63
C ASP A 131 -7.44 17.84 5.09
N LEU A 132 -7.37 16.53 5.29
CA LEU A 132 -7.31 15.92 6.60
C LEU A 132 -5.84 15.73 7.01
N THR A 133 -5.43 16.41 8.09
CA THR A 133 -4.11 16.21 8.70
C THR A 133 -4.26 15.46 10.02
N GLY A 134 -3.44 14.44 10.22
CA GLY A 134 -3.48 13.62 11.41
C GLY A 134 -2.12 13.22 11.95
N ILE A 135 -2.14 12.74 13.19
CA ILE A 135 -0.99 12.16 13.89
C ILE A 135 -1.34 10.70 14.20
N MET A 136 -0.39 9.83 13.99
CA MET A 136 -0.50 8.40 14.29
C MET A 136 0.65 7.99 15.20
N VAL A 137 0.39 7.08 16.14
CA VAL A 137 1.44 6.43 16.93
C VAL A 137 1.18 4.93 16.92
N THR A 138 2.13 4.18 16.38
CA THR A 138 2.10 2.71 16.40
C THR A 138 3.09 2.19 17.43
N SER A 139 2.70 1.16 18.17
CA SER A 139 3.57 0.44 19.09
C SER A 139 3.61 -1.02 18.69
N SER A 140 4.80 -1.56 18.45
CA SER A 140 5.04 -2.96 18.10
C SER A 140 5.77 -3.65 19.23
N PHE A 141 5.33 -4.88 19.56
CA PHE A 141 5.92 -5.71 20.59
C PHE A 141 6.33 -7.07 20.00
N SER A 142 7.52 -7.54 20.39
CA SER A 142 8.06 -8.86 20.05
C SER A 142 8.34 -9.64 21.34
N PHE A 143 7.83 -10.88 21.43
CA PHE A 143 7.95 -11.76 22.61
C PHE A 143 8.76 -13.01 22.28
#